data_5c36c598f163ea3f4a5360ece9edb39e
#
_entry.id   5c36c598f163ea3f4a5360ece9edb39e
#
_cell.length_a   1.000
_cell.length_b   1.000
_cell.length_c   1.000
_cell.angle_alpha   90.00
_cell.angle_beta   90.00
_cell.angle_gamma   90.00
#
_symmetry.space_group_name_H-M   'P 1'
#
loop_
_entity.id
_entity.type
_entity.pdbx_description
1 polymer ?
#
loop_
_entity_poly.entity_id
_entity_poly.type
_entity_poly.pdbx_seq_one_letter_code
_entity_poly.pdbx_strand_id
1 'polypeptide(L)'
;MPNWSYNILNASDEVLKQIVNEEGEIDFNTVVPMPKELLATVSPSRDDTQEKKDASKNLIEKYGSNNWYDWSCENWGTKWNGVSDEPYSYVIGSGDTLFTYGEGIIHFRTAWSYPEGFIEALSKKFPNELIEFEWEEEQGFGEVFTIQNGEKTILEEWDLPEWGEEAEVGMHSISE
;
A
#
# COMPACT_ATOMS: atom_id res chain seq x y z
N MET A 1 -15.70 -8.41 -3.05
CA MET A 1 -14.85 -7.20 -2.96
C MET A 1 -13.67 -7.56 -2.07
N PRO A 2 -12.48 -7.05 -2.29
CA PRO A 2 -11.40 -7.25 -1.33
C PRO A 2 -11.70 -6.43 -0.07
N ASN A 3 -11.18 -6.86 1.08
CA ASN A 3 -11.06 -5.98 2.21
C ASN A 3 -10.12 -4.83 1.84
N TRP A 4 -10.40 -3.65 2.34
CA TRP A 4 -9.58 -2.48 2.09
C TRP A 4 -8.63 -2.21 3.25
N SER A 5 -7.41 -1.85 2.92
CA SER A 5 -6.46 -1.24 3.84
C SER A 5 -6.42 0.26 3.56
N TYR A 6 -6.62 1.05 4.58
CA TYR A 6 -6.53 2.51 4.55
C TYR A 6 -5.12 2.91 4.94
N ASN A 7 -4.49 3.74 4.14
CA ASN A 7 -3.08 4.06 4.31
C ASN A 7 -2.89 5.57 4.37
N ILE A 8 -2.01 6.00 5.26
CA ILE A 8 -1.54 7.38 5.42
C ILE A 8 -0.02 7.36 5.29
N LEU A 9 0.50 8.07 4.32
CA LEU A 9 1.92 8.24 4.11
C LEU A 9 2.29 9.70 4.36
N ASN A 10 3.20 9.93 5.31
CA ASN A 10 3.77 11.23 5.63
C ASN A 10 5.23 11.25 5.21
N ALA A 11 5.57 12.17 4.31
CA ALA A 11 6.90 12.39 3.78
C ALA A 11 7.03 13.82 3.28
N SER A 12 8.24 14.23 2.88
CA SER A 12 8.42 15.55 2.28
C SER A 12 7.64 15.71 0.97
N ASP A 13 7.27 16.92 0.64
CA ASP A 13 6.63 17.28 -0.62
C ASP A 13 7.42 16.82 -1.85
N GLU A 14 8.75 16.76 -1.73
CA GLU A 14 9.61 16.25 -2.80
C GLU A 14 9.37 14.77 -3.09
N VAL A 15 9.22 13.97 -2.03
CA VAL A 15 8.90 12.54 -2.15
C VAL A 15 7.48 12.36 -2.69
N LEU A 16 6.50 13.05 -2.11
CA LEU A 16 5.10 12.90 -2.49
C LEU A 16 4.85 13.25 -3.96
N LYS A 17 5.51 14.29 -4.49
CA LYS A 17 5.41 14.66 -5.91
C LYS A 17 5.92 13.58 -6.86
N GLN A 18 6.79 12.70 -6.41
CA GLN A 18 7.37 11.66 -7.24
C GLN A 18 6.59 10.34 -7.23
N ILE A 19 5.61 10.21 -6.35
CA ILE A 19 4.79 8.99 -6.23
C ILE A 19 3.36 9.17 -6.75
N VAL A 20 3.06 10.31 -7.32
CA VAL A 20 1.76 10.57 -7.95
C VAL A 20 1.89 10.68 -9.46
N ASN A 21 0.80 10.36 -10.16
CA ASN A 21 0.67 10.53 -11.60
C ASN A 21 0.34 12.00 -11.98
N GLU A 22 0.13 12.27 -13.27
CA GLU A 22 -0.22 13.61 -13.79
C GLU A 22 -1.57 14.13 -13.26
N GLU A 23 -2.45 13.24 -12.79
CA GLU A 23 -3.76 13.54 -12.22
C GLU A 23 -3.69 13.78 -10.70
N GLY A 24 -2.51 13.59 -10.09
CA GLY A 24 -2.27 13.75 -8.65
C GLY A 24 -2.66 12.54 -7.82
N GLU A 25 -2.94 11.40 -8.47
CA GLU A 25 -3.25 10.14 -7.80
C GLU A 25 -1.97 9.34 -7.54
N ILE A 26 -1.95 8.59 -6.43
CA ILE A 26 -0.82 7.71 -6.13
C ILE A 26 -0.61 6.67 -7.24
N ASP A 27 0.64 6.48 -7.65
CA ASP A 27 1.01 5.48 -8.66
C ASP A 27 2.29 4.74 -8.27
N PHE A 28 2.15 3.47 -7.90
CA PHE A 28 3.27 2.62 -7.50
C PHE A 28 4.28 2.39 -8.63
N ASN A 29 3.86 2.53 -9.88
CA ASN A 29 4.75 2.40 -11.04
C ASN A 29 5.84 3.48 -11.09
N THR A 30 5.69 4.58 -10.38
CA THR A 30 6.71 5.64 -10.27
C THR A 30 7.96 5.19 -9.51
N VAL A 31 7.81 4.18 -8.67
CA VAL A 31 8.89 3.63 -7.84
C VAL A 31 9.21 2.18 -8.23
N VAL A 32 8.19 1.35 -8.39
CA VAL A 32 8.30 -0.08 -8.73
C VAL A 32 7.45 -0.35 -9.99
N PRO A 33 7.98 -0.06 -11.19
CA PRO A 33 7.20 -0.16 -12.42
C PRO A 33 6.90 -1.61 -12.79
N MET A 34 5.62 -1.93 -12.99
CA MET A 34 5.21 -3.23 -13.49
C MET A 34 5.67 -3.41 -14.94
N PRO A 35 6.30 -4.54 -15.28
CA PRO A 35 6.67 -4.85 -16.67
C PRO A 35 5.46 -4.83 -17.60
N LYS A 36 5.59 -4.14 -18.75
CA LYS A 36 4.48 -3.99 -19.70
C LYS A 36 3.93 -5.31 -20.22
N GLU A 37 4.80 -6.32 -20.35
CA GLU A 37 4.42 -7.67 -20.78
C GLU A 37 3.47 -8.36 -19.81
N LEU A 38 3.54 -8.03 -18.51
CA LEU A 38 2.65 -8.59 -17.50
C LEU A 38 1.27 -7.91 -17.49
N LEU A 39 1.16 -6.65 -17.88
CA LEU A 39 -0.11 -5.92 -17.94
C LEU A 39 -1.17 -6.58 -18.83
N ALA A 40 -0.74 -7.24 -19.89
CA ALA A 40 -1.62 -7.95 -20.82
C ALA A 40 -1.96 -9.38 -20.42
N THR A 41 -1.41 -9.87 -19.32
CA THR A 41 -1.65 -11.23 -18.83
C THR A 41 -2.97 -11.35 -18.06
N VAL A 42 -3.40 -12.58 -17.81
CA VAL A 42 -4.59 -12.90 -17.01
C VAL A 42 -4.18 -13.68 -15.77
N SER A 43 -4.93 -13.51 -14.68
CA SER A 43 -4.73 -14.28 -13.46
C SER A 43 -6.02 -15.05 -13.10
N PRO A 44 -5.94 -16.36 -12.81
CA PRO A 44 -4.75 -17.19 -12.95
C PRO A 44 -4.36 -17.41 -14.42
N SER A 45 -3.06 -17.66 -14.66
CA SER A 45 -2.52 -18.02 -15.98
C SER A 45 -3.24 -19.25 -16.56
N ARG A 46 -3.59 -19.20 -17.85
CA ARG A 46 -4.20 -20.32 -18.57
C ARG A 46 -3.19 -20.94 -19.52
N ASP A 47 -2.41 -21.87 -19.00
CA ASP A 47 -1.35 -22.57 -19.74
C ASP A 47 -1.90 -23.85 -20.41
N ASP A 48 -2.90 -23.69 -21.27
CA ASP A 48 -3.63 -24.76 -21.96
C ASP A 48 -2.97 -25.24 -23.28
N THR A 49 -1.99 -24.50 -23.79
CA THR A 49 -1.20 -24.84 -24.98
C THR A 49 0.30 -24.82 -24.68
N GLN A 50 1.09 -25.53 -25.50
CA GLN A 50 2.56 -25.53 -25.35
C GLN A 50 3.15 -24.12 -25.53
N GLU A 51 2.64 -23.37 -26.48
CA GLU A 51 3.06 -21.97 -26.72
C GLU A 51 2.83 -21.08 -25.49
N LYS A 52 1.68 -21.19 -24.83
CA LYS A 52 1.37 -20.45 -23.61
C LYS A 52 2.25 -20.88 -22.43
N LYS A 53 2.55 -22.18 -22.32
CA LYS A 53 3.49 -22.68 -21.29
C LYS A 53 4.89 -22.12 -21.50
N ASP A 54 5.36 -22.06 -22.72
CA ASP A 54 6.69 -21.52 -23.04
C ASP A 54 6.73 -20.01 -22.80
N ALA A 55 5.67 -19.27 -23.16
CA ALA A 55 5.53 -17.85 -22.86
C ALA A 55 5.49 -17.58 -21.35
N SER A 56 4.71 -18.35 -20.60
CA SER A 56 4.62 -18.27 -19.14
C SER A 56 5.99 -18.51 -18.49
N LYS A 57 6.70 -19.54 -18.93
CA LYS A 57 8.07 -19.83 -18.47
C LYS A 57 9.04 -18.68 -18.72
N ASN A 58 8.99 -18.09 -19.90
CA ASN A 58 9.84 -16.95 -20.24
C ASN A 58 9.55 -15.72 -19.35
N LEU A 59 8.28 -15.47 -19.02
CA LEU A 59 7.89 -14.37 -18.11
C LEU A 59 8.41 -14.63 -16.69
N ILE A 60 8.29 -15.87 -16.19
CA ILE A 60 8.83 -16.25 -14.88
C ILE A 60 10.35 -16.07 -14.83
N GLU A 61 11.08 -16.54 -15.86
CA GLU A 61 12.53 -16.39 -15.93
C GLU A 61 12.97 -14.92 -15.97
N LYS A 62 12.17 -14.05 -16.57
CA LYS A 62 12.50 -12.62 -16.77
C LYS A 62 12.05 -11.75 -15.60
N TYR A 63 10.88 -12.04 -15.00
CA TYR A 63 10.23 -11.14 -14.07
C TYR A 63 9.86 -11.78 -12.72
N GLY A 64 10.13 -13.06 -12.52
CA GLY A 64 9.73 -13.82 -11.34
C GLY A 64 8.28 -14.32 -11.37
N SER A 65 7.42 -13.71 -12.18
CA SER A 65 5.99 -14.01 -12.25
C SER A 65 5.52 -14.12 -13.69
N ASN A 66 4.45 -14.88 -13.95
CA ASN A 66 3.88 -15.04 -15.28
C ASN A 66 2.57 -14.24 -15.50
N ASN A 67 2.15 -13.49 -14.49
CA ASN A 67 0.95 -12.66 -14.57
C ASN A 67 1.08 -11.42 -13.66
N TRP A 68 0.24 -10.42 -13.95
CA TRP A 68 0.23 -9.14 -13.25
C TRP A 68 -0.10 -9.28 -11.76
N TYR A 69 -0.99 -10.22 -11.40
CA TYR A 69 -1.48 -10.38 -10.05
C TYR A 69 -0.40 -10.90 -9.09
N ASP A 70 0.25 -12.02 -9.45
CA ASP A 70 1.32 -12.58 -8.63
C ASP A 70 2.48 -11.59 -8.53
N TRP A 71 2.79 -10.91 -9.63
CA TRP A 71 3.83 -9.90 -9.64
C TRP A 71 3.50 -8.71 -8.72
N SER A 72 2.28 -8.17 -8.76
CA SER A 72 1.90 -7.05 -7.91
C SER A 72 1.91 -7.42 -6.42
N CYS A 73 1.41 -8.59 -6.07
CA CYS A 73 1.46 -9.08 -4.68
C CYS A 73 2.90 -9.24 -4.18
N GLU A 74 3.82 -9.72 -5.03
CA GLU A 74 5.22 -9.95 -4.68
C GLU A 74 6.04 -8.65 -4.61
N ASN A 75 5.80 -7.70 -5.52
CA ASN A 75 6.64 -6.50 -5.66
C ASN A 75 6.05 -5.25 -5.01
N TRP A 76 4.72 -5.11 -4.98
CA TRP A 76 4.06 -3.99 -4.29
C TRP A 76 3.58 -4.36 -2.88
N GLY A 77 3.34 -5.67 -2.61
CA GLY A 77 2.74 -6.15 -1.38
C GLY A 77 1.21 -6.11 -1.38
N THR A 78 0.58 -5.75 -2.50
CA THR A 78 -0.87 -5.63 -2.64
C THR A 78 -1.31 -6.00 -4.06
N LYS A 79 -2.60 -6.34 -4.19
CA LYS A 79 -3.16 -6.81 -5.46
C LYS A 79 -3.11 -5.79 -6.58
N TRP A 80 -3.46 -4.53 -6.28
CA TRP A 80 -3.58 -3.45 -7.24
C TRP A 80 -2.70 -2.26 -6.87
N ASN A 81 -2.58 -1.33 -7.80
CA ASN A 81 -2.06 0.00 -7.52
C ASN A 81 -2.88 0.68 -6.41
N GLY A 82 -2.31 1.66 -5.75
CA GLY A 82 -3.03 2.46 -4.78
C GLY A 82 -4.22 3.17 -5.43
N VAL A 83 -5.30 3.29 -4.68
CA VAL A 83 -6.50 4.03 -5.10
C VAL A 83 -6.55 5.27 -4.23
N SER A 84 -6.42 6.44 -4.86
CA SER A 84 -6.63 7.71 -4.19
C SER A 84 -8.08 7.81 -3.76
N ASP A 85 -8.31 8.21 -2.52
CA ASP A 85 -9.65 8.49 -2.05
C ASP A 85 -10.08 9.85 -2.58
N GLU A 86 -11.16 9.88 -3.34
CA GLU A 86 -11.91 11.11 -3.63
C GLU A 86 -12.24 11.83 -2.32
N PRO A 87 -12.51 13.15 -2.33
CA PRO A 87 -12.34 14.11 -1.21
C PRO A 87 -13.03 13.76 0.12
N TYR A 88 -13.48 12.56 0.26
CA TYR A 88 -14.08 11.98 1.46
C TYR A 88 -13.19 10.90 2.09
N SER A 89 -11.86 11.09 2.01
CA SER A 89 -10.91 10.18 2.64
C SER A 89 -11.34 9.85 4.06
N TYR A 90 -11.52 8.57 4.30
CA TYR A 90 -11.76 8.04 5.64
C TYR A 90 -10.54 8.38 6.50
N VAL A 91 -10.73 9.15 7.54
CA VAL A 91 -9.66 9.50 8.49
C VAL A 91 -9.57 8.38 9.50
N ILE A 92 -8.45 7.66 9.49
CA ILE A 92 -8.11 6.72 10.56
C ILE A 92 -7.83 7.54 11.81
N GLY A 93 -8.57 7.29 12.89
CA GLY A 93 -8.29 7.76 14.22
C GLY A 93 -8.30 9.27 14.44
N SER A 94 -9.42 9.83 14.78
CA SER A 94 -9.63 11.16 15.35
C SER A 94 -9.44 12.37 14.42
N GLY A 95 -10.53 12.79 13.87
CA GLY A 95 -10.83 14.22 13.68
C GLY A 95 -10.37 14.84 12.38
N ASP A 96 -11.35 15.20 11.63
CA ASP A 96 -11.53 16.42 10.79
C ASP A 96 -10.35 17.01 9.99
N THR A 97 -9.32 16.26 9.68
CA THR A 97 -8.29 16.76 8.78
C THR A 97 -8.40 16.08 7.42
N LEU A 98 -9.08 16.75 6.52
CA LEU A 98 -8.91 16.53 5.07
C LEU A 98 -7.48 16.93 4.72
N PHE A 99 -6.61 15.94 4.59
CA PHE A 99 -5.26 16.20 4.10
C PHE A 99 -5.31 16.34 2.60
N THR A 100 -4.94 17.51 2.14
CA THR A 100 -4.74 17.77 0.74
C THR A 100 -3.29 17.46 0.38
N TYR A 101 -3.08 16.90 -0.81
CA TYR A 101 -1.77 16.84 -1.43
C TYR A 101 -1.08 18.22 -1.30
N GLY A 102 0.13 18.23 -0.74
CA GLY A 102 0.90 19.46 -0.47
C GLY A 102 1.08 19.81 1.01
N GLU A 103 0.49 19.04 1.93
CA GLU A 103 0.71 19.19 3.38
C GLU A 103 1.67 18.13 3.97
N GLY A 104 2.43 17.44 3.13
CA GLY A 104 3.34 16.37 3.55
C GLY A 104 2.68 15.01 3.77
N ILE A 105 1.41 14.86 3.43
CA ILE A 105 0.62 13.65 3.68
C ILE A 105 -0.20 13.26 2.45
N ILE A 106 -0.29 11.95 2.19
CA ILE A 106 -1.18 11.39 1.19
C ILE A 106 -1.98 10.23 1.78
N HIS A 107 -3.28 10.21 1.50
CA HIS A 107 -4.20 9.14 1.86
C HIS A 107 -4.53 8.31 0.64
N PHE A 108 -4.53 7.00 0.80
CA PHE A 108 -4.93 6.09 -0.27
C PHE A 108 -5.35 4.72 0.29
N ARG A 109 -6.04 3.95 -0.53
CA ARG A 109 -6.45 2.58 -0.18
C ARG A 109 -5.70 1.56 -1.00
N THR A 110 -5.51 0.40 -0.40
CA THR A 110 -4.95 -0.80 -1.06
C THR A 110 -5.81 -2.02 -0.76
N ALA A 111 -5.71 -3.04 -1.60
CA ALA A 111 -6.46 -4.27 -1.42
C ALA A 111 -5.72 -5.21 -0.46
N TRP A 112 -6.38 -5.61 0.63
CA TRP A 112 -6.01 -6.63 1.64
C TRP A 112 -4.94 -6.22 2.66
N SER A 113 -3.91 -5.51 2.27
CA SER A 113 -2.79 -5.09 3.12
C SER A 113 -2.20 -3.77 2.66
N TYR A 114 -1.38 -3.15 3.49
CA TYR A 114 -0.57 -2.04 3.05
C TYR A 114 0.48 -2.47 2.00
N PRO A 115 0.96 -1.56 1.16
CA PRO A 115 1.87 -1.90 0.05
C PRO A 115 3.32 -1.99 0.53
N GLU A 116 3.66 -3.03 1.29
CA GLU A 116 4.97 -3.20 1.93
C GLU A 116 6.13 -3.05 0.96
N GLY A 117 6.09 -3.76 -0.17
CA GLY A 117 7.17 -3.74 -1.17
C GLY A 117 7.35 -2.36 -1.81
N PHE A 118 6.26 -1.63 -2.03
CA PHE A 118 6.31 -0.26 -2.53
C PHE A 118 6.93 0.69 -1.50
N ILE A 119 6.50 0.63 -0.22
CA ILE A 119 7.01 1.49 0.85
C ILE A 119 8.49 1.22 1.12
N GLU A 120 8.91 -0.04 1.13
CA GLU A 120 10.32 -0.41 1.26
C GLU A 120 11.17 0.15 0.11
N ALA A 121 10.71 -0.02 -1.14
CA ALA A 121 11.38 0.51 -2.32
C ALA A 121 11.43 2.04 -2.32
N LEU A 122 10.35 2.70 -1.89
CA LEU A 122 10.29 4.17 -1.74
C LEU A 122 11.35 4.66 -0.76
N SER A 123 11.44 4.06 0.42
CA SER A 123 12.43 4.45 1.44
C SER A 123 13.87 4.25 0.98
N LYS A 124 14.14 3.22 0.19
CA LYS A 124 15.47 2.99 -0.42
C LYS A 124 15.77 3.98 -1.55
N LYS A 125 14.75 4.42 -2.28
CA LYS A 125 14.90 5.45 -3.32
C LYS A 125 15.25 6.81 -2.73
N PHE A 126 14.75 7.10 -1.51
CA PHE A 126 15.00 8.32 -0.75
C PHE A 126 15.65 8.01 0.62
N PRO A 127 16.92 7.55 0.63
CA PRO A 127 17.52 6.95 1.84
C PRO A 127 17.75 7.93 3.01
N ASN A 128 17.71 9.24 2.74
CA ASN A 128 17.85 10.28 3.75
C ASN A 128 16.50 10.77 4.30
N GLU A 129 15.39 10.32 3.73
CA GLU A 129 14.04 10.69 4.13
C GLU A 129 13.54 9.74 5.21
N LEU A 130 13.04 10.30 6.31
CA LEU A 130 12.26 9.54 7.29
C LEU A 130 10.80 9.58 6.86
N ILE A 131 10.26 8.44 6.46
CA ILE A 131 8.87 8.28 6.07
C ILE A 131 8.11 7.73 7.27
N GLU A 132 7.02 8.38 7.65
CA GLU A 132 6.05 7.84 8.61
C GLU A 132 4.87 7.25 7.85
N PHE A 133 4.45 6.08 8.27
CA PHE A 133 3.39 5.34 7.62
C PHE A 133 2.43 4.77 8.65
N GLU A 134 1.14 4.97 8.41
CA GLU A 134 0.04 4.39 9.19
C GLU A 134 -0.88 3.62 8.25
N TRP A 135 -1.36 2.48 8.69
CA TRP A 135 -2.36 1.73 7.95
C TRP A 135 -3.30 0.98 8.88
N GLU A 136 -4.54 0.82 8.42
CA GLU A 136 -5.56 0.04 9.09
C GLU A 136 -6.38 -0.74 8.07
N GLU A 137 -6.55 -2.04 8.30
CA GLU A 137 -7.43 -2.89 7.51
C GLU A 137 -8.88 -2.72 8.01
N GLU A 138 -9.87 -2.87 7.14
CA GLU A 138 -11.29 -2.60 7.44
C GLU A 138 -11.87 -3.43 8.60
N GLN A 139 -11.19 -4.50 9.04
CA GLN A 139 -11.55 -5.27 10.23
C GLN A 139 -11.04 -4.64 11.52
N GLY A 140 -10.16 -3.64 11.47
CA GLY A 140 -9.70 -2.85 12.60
C GLY A 140 -8.35 -3.27 13.19
N PHE A 141 -7.48 -3.92 12.43
CA PHE A 141 -6.08 -4.14 12.81
C PHE A 141 -5.14 -3.31 11.92
N GLY A 142 -3.99 -2.94 12.45
CA GLY A 142 -3.06 -2.08 11.73
C GLY A 142 -1.80 -1.75 12.51
N GLU A 143 -1.02 -0.84 12.00
CA GLU A 143 0.20 -0.36 12.66
C GLU A 143 0.58 1.07 12.21
N VAL A 144 1.37 1.73 13.04
CA VAL A 144 2.10 2.95 12.74
C VAL A 144 3.58 2.64 12.82
N PHE A 145 4.34 3.03 11.80
CA PHE A 145 5.78 2.85 11.78
C PHE A 145 6.50 3.98 11.06
N THR A 146 7.79 4.09 11.32
CA THR A 146 8.70 4.87 10.49
C THR A 146 9.59 3.94 9.68
N ILE A 147 9.99 4.39 8.49
CA ILE A 147 10.94 3.68 7.65
C ILE A 147 11.93 4.65 7.03
N GLN A 148 13.22 4.29 7.07
CA GLN A 148 14.29 5.02 6.42
C GLN A 148 15.29 4.05 5.82
N ASN A 149 15.62 4.22 4.55
CA ASN A 149 16.58 3.37 3.83
C ASN A 149 16.29 1.86 3.96
N GLY A 150 15.02 1.47 3.99
CA GLY A 150 14.57 0.07 4.16
C GLY A 150 14.53 -0.43 5.59
N GLU A 151 14.96 0.36 6.58
CA GLU A 151 14.90 0.00 7.99
C GLU A 151 13.59 0.50 8.61
N LYS A 152 12.71 -0.44 8.96
CA LYS A 152 11.40 -0.19 9.56
C LYS A 152 11.51 -0.20 11.08
N THR A 153 10.88 0.78 11.73
CA THR A 153 10.70 0.86 13.19
C THR A 153 9.22 1.00 13.51
N ILE A 154 8.63 -0.01 14.14
CA ILE A 154 7.23 0.00 14.56
C ILE A 154 7.09 0.92 15.78
N LEU A 155 6.15 1.86 15.72
CA LEU A 155 5.81 2.79 16.80
C LEU A 155 4.59 2.31 17.58
N GLU A 156 3.59 1.80 16.88
CA GLU A 156 2.35 1.28 17.44
C GLU A 156 1.82 0.16 16.55
N GLU A 157 1.20 -0.84 17.17
CA GLU A 157 0.57 -1.97 16.49
C GLU A 157 -0.70 -2.35 17.25
N TRP A 158 -1.79 -2.64 16.54
CA TRP A 158 -3.03 -3.16 17.12
C TRP A 158 -3.58 -4.30 16.28
N ASP A 159 -4.16 -5.27 16.96
CA ASP A 159 -4.74 -6.46 16.36
C ASP A 159 -6.23 -6.56 16.70
N LEU A 160 -6.92 -7.47 16.04
CA LEU A 160 -8.32 -7.76 16.36
C LEU A 160 -8.41 -8.26 17.81
N PRO A 161 -9.43 -7.81 18.57
CA PRO A 161 -9.65 -8.37 19.90
C PRO A 161 -9.90 -9.86 19.81
N GLU A 162 -9.25 -10.64 20.67
CA GLU A 162 -9.51 -12.08 20.77
C GLU A 162 -11.00 -12.33 21.07
N TRP A 163 -11.59 -13.32 20.39
CA TRP A 163 -12.99 -13.69 20.58
C TRP A 163 -13.23 -14.08 22.05
N GLY A 164 -13.89 -13.22 22.82
CA GLY A 164 -14.25 -13.45 24.23
C GLY A 164 -13.77 -12.38 25.22
N GLU A 165 -12.93 -11.43 24.83
CA GLU A 165 -12.66 -10.24 25.62
C GLU A 165 -13.68 -9.17 25.25
N GLU A 166 -14.54 -8.78 26.24
CA GLU A 166 -15.41 -7.63 26.08
C GLU A 166 -14.52 -6.41 25.84
N ALA A 167 -14.67 -5.78 24.66
CA ALA A 167 -13.98 -4.55 24.34
C ALA A 167 -14.30 -3.53 25.42
N GLU A 168 -13.38 -3.25 26.32
CA GLU A 168 -13.43 -2.04 27.14
C GLU A 168 -13.26 -0.87 26.17
N VAL A 169 -14.39 -0.36 25.70
CA VAL A 169 -14.44 0.91 24.99
C VAL A 169 -13.94 1.96 25.96
N GLY A 170 -12.67 2.26 25.89
CA GLY A 170 -12.06 3.38 26.58
C GLY A 170 -12.66 4.67 26.05
N MET A 171 -13.81 5.06 26.59
CA MET A 171 -14.27 6.44 26.51
C MET A 171 -13.24 7.32 27.21
N HIS A 172 -12.33 7.90 26.44
CA HIS A 172 -11.61 9.06 26.92
C HIS A 172 -12.62 10.19 27.04
N SER A 173 -13.16 10.34 28.26
CA SER A 173 -13.92 11.52 28.65
C SER A 173 -13.01 12.73 28.54
N ILE A 174 -13.28 13.59 27.59
CA ILE A 174 -12.79 14.96 27.59
C ILE A 174 -13.49 15.64 28.77
N SER A 175 -12.75 15.83 29.84
CA SER A 175 -13.19 16.70 30.95
C SER A 175 -12.77 18.13 30.65
N GLU A 176 -13.74 19.02 30.77
CA GLU A 176 -13.76 20.48 30.67
C GLU A 176 -12.49 21.23 31.06
#